data_f5ba8fd5d538ca3a4e08ab54bce197a6
#
_entry.id   f5ba8fd5d538ca3a4e08ab54bce197a6
#
_cell.length_a   1.000
_cell.length_b   1.000
_cell.length_c   1.000
_cell.angle_alpha   90.00
_cell.angle_beta   90.00
_cell.angle_gamma   90.00
#
_symmetry.space_group_name_H-M   'P 1'
#
loop_
_entity.id
_entity.type
_entity.pdbx_description
1 polymer ?
#
loop_
_entity_poly.entity_id
_entity_poly.type
_entity_poly.pdbx_seq_one_letter_code
_entity_poly.pdbx_strand_id
1 'polypeptide(L)'
;MIQVSVILPIFNGAKTLANTLDSLLMQNYKEFELIACIDGSTDDSENILKQYTQKFKKLTILKNSENRGLGPTMNRLIYHASGTYIAVAEQDDYYYPERLQLQVELLDKDPSIGLVSGIAEFSGGERIHGKFPGILVHGRQYPEGKEMFMLNYKQHIKVVNSCMMFRKSVHIDNGLYFTQHYPSISVDWTYILRFSLVSKIHGLHKVLVRLDRRPERQSVTSNKVKQFKATRELLRAFAYEYPQLISKKDYQYAMRTQYVLEINSKSGLKYIFTWLAYFVRNPFEKRYVKSIMKRIRIKIKMMYN
;
A
#
# COMPACT_ATOMS: atom_id res chain seq x y z
N MET A 1 -22.41 -7.83 17.40
CA MET A 1 -21.29 -8.69 16.91
C MET A 1 -20.30 -7.79 16.21
N ILE A 2 -19.00 -7.93 16.44
CA ILE A 2 -17.98 -7.10 15.76
C ILE A 2 -17.88 -7.56 14.30
N GLN A 3 -18.10 -6.62 13.37
CA GLN A 3 -18.05 -6.93 11.95
C GLN A 3 -16.70 -6.55 11.33
N VAL A 4 -16.04 -5.49 11.82
CA VAL A 4 -14.77 -4.99 11.32
C VAL A 4 -13.68 -5.05 12.39
N SER A 5 -12.52 -5.61 12.06
CA SER A 5 -11.30 -5.43 12.84
C SER A 5 -10.38 -4.44 12.10
N VAL A 6 -10.19 -3.26 12.68
CA VAL A 6 -9.16 -2.31 12.21
C VAL A 6 -7.83 -2.75 12.77
N ILE A 7 -6.85 -3.02 11.91
CA ILE A 7 -5.50 -3.46 12.31
C ILE A 7 -4.51 -2.33 12.10
N LEU A 8 -3.72 -2.03 13.15
CA LEU A 8 -2.81 -0.89 13.21
C LEU A 8 -1.41 -1.31 13.69
N PRO A 9 -0.46 -1.57 12.79
CA PRO A 9 0.95 -1.74 13.15
C PRO A 9 1.58 -0.38 13.50
N ILE A 10 2.37 -0.34 14.58
CA ILE A 10 2.97 0.90 15.12
C ILE A 10 4.48 0.68 15.34
N PHE A 11 5.30 1.50 14.70
CA PHE A 11 6.74 1.57 14.94
C PHE A 11 7.23 3.01 14.95
N ASN A 12 7.62 3.50 16.12
CA ASN A 12 8.11 4.88 16.34
C ASN A 12 7.16 5.94 15.74
N GLY A 13 5.87 5.84 16.09
CA GLY A 13 4.78 6.65 15.53
C GLY A 13 4.33 7.81 16.43
N ALA A 14 5.01 8.11 17.53
CA ALA A 14 4.55 9.07 18.55
C ALA A 14 4.09 10.43 17.98
N LYS A 15 4.73 10.91 16.89
CA LYS A 15 4.42 12.20 16.29
C LYS A 15 3.08 12.27 15.53
N THR A 16 2.54 11.14 15.11
CA THR A 16 1.38 11.07 14.20
C THR A 16 0.24 10.23 14.73
N LEU A 17 0.54 9.29 15.61
CA LEU A 17 -0.38 8.27 16.11
C LEU A 17 -1.68 8.85 16.68
N ALA A 18 -1.60 9.93 17.48
CA ALA A 18 -2.79 10.55 18.05
C ALA A 18 -3.79 11.02 16.98
N ASN A 19 -3.30 11.70 15.93
CA ASN A 19 -4.14 12.16 14.82
C ASN A 19 -4.81 10.98 14.07
N THR A 20 -4.09 9.88 13.92
CA THR A 20 -4.63 8.65 13.31
C THR A 20 -5.72 8.05 14.18
N LEU A 21 -5.49 7.91 15.50
CA LEU A 21 -6.44 7.35 16.45
C LEU A 21 -7.71 8.23 16.54
N ASP A 22 -7.56 9.55 16.57
CA ASP A 22 -8.70 10.48 16.56
C ASP A 22 -9.54 10.34 15.29
N SER A 23 -8.90 10.18 14.12
CA SER A 23 -9.61 9.96 12.86
C SER A 23 -10.37 8.61 12.82
N LEU A 24 -9.85 7.58 13.50
CA LEU A 24 -10.54 6.30 13.66
C LEU A 24 -11.74 6.41 14.64
N LEU A 25 -11.65 7.21 15.68
CA LEU A 25 -12.78 7.50 16.58
C LEU A 25 -13.92 8.23 15.87
N MET A 26 -13.60 9.05 14.86
CA MET A 26 -14.58 9.80 14.06
C MET A 26 -15.28 8.94 12.99
N GLN A 27 -14.96 7.65 12.82
CA GLN A 27 -15.66 6.81 11.85
C GLN A 27 -17.16 6.74 12.13
N ASN A 28 -17.99 6.87 11.07
CA ASN A 28 -19.45 6.78 11.18
C ASN A 28 -19.90 5.36 11.57
N TYR A 29 -19.21 4.35 11.05
CA TYR A 29 -19.42 2.95 11.39
C TYR A 29 -18.84 2.64 12.78
N LYS A 30 -19.67 2.15 13.72
CA LYS A 30 -19.27 1.97 15.13
C LYS A 30 -19.06 0.50 15.57
N GLU A 31 -19.45 -0.47 14.73
CA GLU A 31 -19.33 -1.90 15.08
C GLU A 31 -17.95 -2.46 14.66
N PHE A 32 -16.90 -1.81 15.13
CA PHE A 32 -15.51 -2.24 14.90
C PHE A 32 -14.72 -2.37 16.20
N GLU A 33 -13.69 -3.20 16.15
CA GLU A 33 -12.60 -3.23 17.13
C GLU A 33 -11.32 -2.65 16.53
N LEU A 34 -10.49 -2.06 17.36
CA LEU A 34 -9.14 -1.67 17.01
C LEU A 34 -8.16 -2.66 17.63
N ILE A 35 -7.29 -3.27 16.81
CA ILE A 35 -6.20 -4.11 17.25
C ILE A 35 -4.90 -3.43 16.82
N ALA A 36 -4.14 -2.92 17.78
CA ALA A 36 -2.89 -2.22 17.53
C ALA A 36 -1.70 -3.05 18.03
N CYS A 37 -0.60 -3.02 17.30
CA CYS A 37 0.64 -3.70 17.71
C CYS A 37 1.81 -2.73 17.74
N ILE A 38 2.40 -2.54 18.92
CA ILE A 38 3.68 -1.86 19.10
C ILE A 38 4.79 -2.79 18.63
N ASP A 39 5.38 -2.49 17.48
CA ASP A 39 6.41 -3.33 16.84
C ASP A 39 7.83 -2.91 17.25
N GLY A 40 8.17 -3.09 18.53
CA GLY A 40 9.48 -2.72 19.06
C GLY A 40 9.76 -1.21 19.07
N SER A 41 8.73 -0.36 19.23
CA SER A 41 8.90 1.09 19.33
C SER A 41 9.72 1.48 20.56
N THR A 42 10.56 2.50 20.40
CA THR A 42 11.42 3.07 21.46
C THR A 42 11.01 4.48 21.86
N ASP A 43 10.01 5.05 21.18
CA ASP A 43 9.42 6.37 21.46
C ASP A 43 8.16 6.25 22.33
N ASP A 44 7.43 7.35 22.51
CA ASP A 44 6.25 7.41 23.37
C ASP A 44 4.97 6.79 22.76
N SER A 45 5.08 6.06 21.65
CA SER A 45 3.92 5.46 20.93
C SER A 45 3.04 4.58 21.84
N GLU A 46 3.66 3.80 22.71
CA GLU A 46 2.94 2.90 23.63
C GLU A 46 2.08 3.68 24.65
N ASN A 47 2.64 4.74 25.23
CA ASN A 47 1.93 5.56 26.20
C ASN A 47 0.78 6.34 25.55
N ILE A 48 1.01 6.88 24.35
CA ILE A 48 -0.04 7.52 23.54
C ILE A 48 -1.19 6.52 23.32
N LEU A 49 -0.89 5.32 22.84
CA LEU A 49 -1.91 4.30 22.56
C LEU A 49 -2.71 3.91 23.81
N LYS A 50 -2.07 3.80 24.97
CA LYS A 50 -2.72 3.49 26.26
C LYS A 50 -3.76 4.55 26.67
N GLN A 51 -3.55 5.84 26.33
CA GLN A 51 -4.52 6.92 26.62
C GLN A 51 -5.83 6.77 25.84
N TYR A 52 -5.85 5.96 24.79
CA TYR A 52 -7.04 5.70 23.97
C TYR A 52 -7.83 4.47 24.40
N THR A 53 -7.36 3.70 25.39
CA THR A 53 -7.99 2.43 25.80
C THR A 53 -9.46 2.62 26.20
N GLN A 54 -9.81 3.73 26.87
CA GLN A 54 -11.17 4.01 27.29
C GLN A 54 -12.00 4.75 26.23
N LYS A 55 -11.39 5.20 25.12
CA LYS A 55 -12.07 5.95 24.07
C LYS A 55 -12.66 5.02 23.00
N PHE A 56 -12.01 3.87 22.72
CA PHE A 56 -12.54 2.88 21.78
C PHE A 56 -13.44 1.86 22.51
N LYS A 57 -14.54 1.46 21.86
CA LYS A 57 -15.44 0.41 22.36
C LYS A 57 -14.69 -0.89 22.67
N LYS A 58 -13.72 -1.24 21.82
CA LYS A 58 -12.81 -2.37 22.04
C LYS A 58 -11.44 -2.05 21.41
N LEU A 59 -10.42 -1.94 22.23
CA LEU A 59 -9.02 -1.78 21.84
C LEU A 59 -8.18 -2.92 22.42
N THR A 60 -7.53 -3.68 21.53
CA THR A 60 -6.55 -4.70 21.91
C THR A 60 -5.15 -4.19 21.57
N ILE A 61 -4.27 -4.16 22.57
CA ILE A 61 -2.87 -3.73 22.39
C ILE A 61 -1.98 -4.96 22.42
N LEU A 62 -1.26 -5.19 21.34
CA LEU A 62 -0.20 -6.20 21.24
C LEU A 62 1.16 -5.51 21.28
N LYS A 63 2.19 -6.25 21.67
CA LYS A 63 3.57 -5.75 21.70
C LYS A 63 4.53 -6.81 21.18
N ASN A 64 5.42 -6.44 20.26
CA ASN A 64 6.59 -7.20 19.88
C ASN A 64 7.78 -6.72 20.73
N SER A 65 8.63 -7.63 21.19
CA SER A 65 9.85 -7.31 21.97
C SER A 65 10.86 -6.52 21.14
N GLU A 66 10.83 -6.68 19.81
CA GLU A 66 11.70 -6.03 18.84
C GLU A 66 10.93 -5.70 17.55
N ASN A 67 11.51 -4.89 16.69
CA ASN A 67 10.91 -4.58 15.38
C ASN A 67 10.99 -5.82 14.47
N ARG A 68 9.83 -6.43 14.22
CA ARG A 68 9.66 -7.57 13.31
C ARG A 68 9.37 -7.17 11.86
N GLY A 69 9.00 -5.92 11.67
CA GLY A 69 8.61 -5.36 10.39
C GLY A 69 7.11 -5.50 10.09
N LEU A 70 6.67 -4.76 9.06
CA LEU A 70 5.26 -4.59 8.73
C LEU A 70 4.55 -5.91 8.43
N GLY A 71 5.14 -6.79 7.60
CA GLY A 71 4.49 -8.05 7.20
C GLY A 71 4.19 -8.99 8.37
N PRO A 72 5.19 -9.40 9.16
CA PRO A 72 4.97 -10.22 10.35
C PRO A 72 3.98 -9.61 11.34
N THR A 73 4.06 -8.29 11.55
CA THR A 73 3.17 -7.57 12.46
C THR A 73 1.73 -7.54 11.95
N MET A 74 1.51 -7.35 10.64
CA MET A 74 0.19 -7.46 10.01
C MET A 74 -0.41 -8.86 10.17
N ASN A 75 0.37 -9.92 9.91
CA ASN A 75 -0.09 -11.29 10.09
C ASN A 75 -0.50 -11.57 11.54
N ARG A 76 0.29 -11.09 12.51
CA ARG A 76 -0.05 -11.21 13.93
C ARG A 76 -1.35 -10.49 14.28
N LEU A 77 -1.55 -9.29 13.77
CA LEU A 77 -2.78 -8.51 13.98
C LEU A 77 -4.01 -9.23 13.41
N ILE A 78 -3.91 -9.77 12.19
CA ILE A 78 -5.00 -10.53 11.56
C ILE A 78 -5.34 -11.79 12.36
N TYR A 79 -4.34 -12.48 12.91
CA TYR A 79 -4.56 -13.65 13.74
C TYR A 79 -5.44 -13.35 14.97
N HIS A 80 -5.27 -12.16 15.57
CA HIS A 80 -6.06 -11.71 16.73
C HIS A 80 -7.40 -11.06 16.36
N ALA A 81 -7.67 -10.83 15.08
CA ALA A 81 -8.89 -10.17 14.63
C ALA A 81 -10.12 -11.07 14.79
N SER A 82 -11.22 -10.53 15.32
CA SER A 82 -12.49 -11.24 15.47
C SER A 82 -13.53 -10.87 14.40
N GLY A 83 -13.32 -9.76 13.67
CA GLY A 83 -14.25 -9.26 12.67
C GLY A 83 -14.28 -10.10 11.38
N THR A 84 -15.42 -10.04 10.70
CA THR A 84 -15.62 -10.62 9.36
C THR A 84 -14.73 -9.92 8.33
N TYR A 85 -14.51 -8.63 8.50
CA TYR A 85 -13.68 -7.78 7.64
C TYR A 85 -12.45 -7.27 8.38
N ILE A 86 -11.35 -7.23 7.67
CA ILE A 86 -10.08 -6.63 8.14
C ILE A 86 -9.89 -5.31 7.43
N ALA A 87 -9.83 -4.20 8.17
CA ALA A 87 -9.50 -2.89 7.66
C ALA A 87 -8.07 -2.51 8.06
N VAL A 88 -7.23 -2.21 7.07
CA VAL A 88 -5.83 -1.82 7.31
C VAL A 88 -5.75 -0.35 7.68
N ALA A 89 -4.99 -0.05 8.74
CA ALA A 89 -4.63 1.32 9.10
C ALA A 89 -3.11 1.46 9.24
N GLU A 90 -2.57 2.63 8.92
CA GLU A 90 -1.17 3.02 9.14
C GLU A 90 -1.12 4.18 10.14
N GLN A 91 -0.08 4.23 10.97
CA GLN A 91 0.03 5.11 12.15
C GLN A 91 0.16 6.61 11.85
N ASP A 92 0.31 6.97 10.59
CA ASP A 92 0.59 8.32 10.12
C ASP A 92 -0.42 8.83 9.09
N ASP A 93 -1.55 8.12 8.92
CA ASP A 93 -2.60 8.46 7.97
C ASP A 93 -3.86 8.98 8.69
N TYR A 94 -4.64 9.80 7.97
CA TYR A 94 -5.94 10.29 8.42
C TYR A 94 -7.07 9.59 7.65
N TYR A 95 -8.05 9.06 8.37
CA TYR A 95 -9.18 8.31 7.82
C TYR A 95 -10.44 9.13 7.79
N TYR A 96 -11.05 9.31 6.61
CA TYR A 96 -12.30 10.03 6.48
C TYR A 96 -13.46 9.27 7.15
N PRO A 97 -14.41 9.97 7.79
CA PRO A 97 -15.43 9.37 8.67
C PRO A 97 -16.29 8.29 8.01
N GLU A 98 -16.56 8.39 6.73
CA GLU A 98 -17.39 7.47 5.96
C GLU A 98 -16.66 6.22 5.48
N ARG A 99 -15.34 6.10 5.69
CA ARG A 99 -14.51 5.02 5.13
C ARG A 99 -15.04 3.63 5.45
N LEU A 100 -15.15 3.30 6.75
CA LEU A 100 -15.51 1.95 7.16
C LEU A 100 -16.94 1.60 6.70
N GLN A 101 -17.89 2.54 6.83
CA GLN A 101 -19.27 2.33 6.41
C GLN A 101 -19.37 2.00 4.92
N LEU A 102 -18.79 2.83 4.05
CA LEU A 102 -18.85 2.63 2.60
C LEU A 102 -18.19 1.31 2.15
N GLN A 103 -17.12 0.91 2.83
CA GLN A 103 -16.44 -0.35 2.51
C GLN A 103 -17.25 -1.56 2.98
N VAL A 104 -17.87 -1.51 4.16
CA VAL A 104 -18.76 -2.56 4.67
C VAL A 104 -19.97 -2.72 3.77
N GLU A 105 -20.68 -1.62 3.46
CA GLU A 105 -21.88 -1.63 2.61
C GLU A 105 -21.59 -2.28 1.25
N LEU A 106 -20.44 -2.00 0.65
CA LEU A 106 -20.05 -2.61 -0.62
C LEU A 106 -19.74 -4.10 -0.47
N LEU A 107 -19.00 -4.48 0.55
CA LEU A 107 -18.70 -5.89 0.81
C LEU A 107 -19.96 -6.69 1.13
N ASP A 108 -20.88 -6.16 1.93
CA ASP A 108 -22.16 -6.84 2.26
C ASP A 108 -23.04 -7.00 1.01
N LYS A 109 -23.04 -5.99 0.12
CA LYS A 109 -23.84 -5.98 -1.11
C LYS A 109 -23.34 -6.95 -2.18
N ASP A 110 -22.02 -7.11 -2.32
CA ASP A 110 -21.43 -7.95 -3.37
C ASP A 110 -20.46 -8.99 -2.79
N PRO A 111 -20.93 -10.24 -2.56
CA PRO A 111 -20.08 -11.31 -2.03
C PRO A 111 -18.92 -11.71 -2.93
N SER A 112 -18.93 -11.38 -4.22
CA SER A 112 -17.83 -11.66 -5.14
C SER A 112 -16.60 -10.79 -4.88
N ILE A 113 -16.77 -9.65 -4.20
CA ILE A 113 -15.68 -8.75 -3.85
C ILE A 113 -15.01 -9.24 -2.57
N GLY A 114 -13.74 -9.59 -2.66
CA GLY A 114 -12.95 -9.97 -1.48
C GLY A 114 -12.20 -8.82 -0.85
N LEU A 115 -11.81 -7.79 -1.64
CA LEU A 115 -11.07 -6.64 -1.15
C LEU A 115 -11.62 -5.35 -1.76
N VAL A 116 -11.84 -4.35 -0.90
CA VAL A 116 -12.23 -2.99 -1.28
C VAL A 116 -11.11 -2.03 -0.94
N SER A 117 -10.77 -1.15 -1.88
CA SER A 117 -9.89 0.00 -1.67
C SER A 117 -10.61 1.28 -2.08
N GLY A 118 -9.92 2.41 -2.07
CA GLY A 118 -10.48 3.70 -2.47
C GLY A 118 -9.41 4.68 -2.90
N ILE A 119 -9.81 5.92 -3.10
CA ILE A 119 -8.88 7.00 -3.46
C ILE A 119 -8.15 7.47 -2.20
N ALA A 120 -6.85 7.68 -2.31
CA ALA A 120 -6.05 8.38 -1.31
C ALA A 120 -5.66 9.77 -1.82
N GLU A 121 -5.66 10.76 -0.94
CA GLU A 121 -5.04 12.04 -1.22
C GLU A 121 -3.72 12.21 -0.47
N PHE A 122 -2.83 13.01 -1.01
CA PHE A 122 -1.53 13.29 -0.41
C PHE A 122 -1.53 14.68 0.21
N SER A 123 -1.10 14.77 1.48
CA SER A 123 -0.88 16.07 2.14
C SER A 123 0.59 16.26 2.51
N GLY A 124 1.07 17.49 2.36
CA GLY A 124 2.35 17.95 2.90
C GLY A 124 2.10 18.97 4.02
N GLY A 125 1.48 18.52 5.11
CA GLY A 125 0.88 19.39 6.13
C GLY A 125 -0.58 19.69 5.79
N GLU A 126 -1.00 20.95 5.78
CA GLU A 126 -2.40 21.33 5.50
C GLU A 126 -2.78 21.29 4.01
N ARG A 127 -1.79 21.35 3.11
CA ARG A 127 -2.04 21.39 1.66
C ARG A 127 -2.12 20.00 1.06
N ILE A 128 -3.18 19.76 0.27
CA ILE A 128 -3.33 18.57 -0.56
C ILE A 128 -2.56 18.80 -1.86
N HIS A 129 -1.57 17.93 -2.14
CA HIS A 129 -0.71 18.05 -3.32
C HIS A 129 -1.15 17.18 -4.50
N GLY A 130 -2.06 16.24 -4.28
CA GLY A 130 -2.54 15.35 -5.31
C GLY A 130 -3.34 14.19 -4.77
N LYS A 131 -3.85 13.36 -5.68
CA LYS A 131 -4.61 12.17 -5.37
C LYS A 131 -3.99 10.96 -6.03
N PHE A 132 -3.97 9.84 -5.31
CA PHE A 132 -3.73 8.53 -5.87
C PHE A 132 -5.10 7.94 -6.21
N PRO A 133 -5.38 7.64 -7.49
CA PRO A 133 -6.72 7.25 -7.93
C PRO A 133 -7.25 5.97 -7.28
N GLY A 134 -6.36 5.05 -6.86
CA GLY A 134 -6.71 3.88 -6.03
C GLY A 134 -7.73 2.92 -6.63
N ILE A 135 -8.21 3.20 -7.84
CA ILE A 135 -9.24 2.42 -8.50
C ILE A 135 -8.86 2.03 -9.91
N LEU A 136 -7.78 2.66 -10.50
CA LEU A 136 -7.76 2.53 -11.92
C LEU A 136 -6.46 2.74 -12.61
N VAL A 137 -6.37 1.98 -13.68
CA VAL A 137 -5.61 2.33 -14.87
C VAL A 137 -6.56 3.05 -15.83
N HIS A 138 -6.25 4.30 -16.15
CA HIS A 138 -7.02 5.09 -17.12
C HIS A 138 -8.51 5.32 -16.80
N GLY A 139 -8.85 5.54 -15.53
CA GLY A 139 -10.22 5.85 -15.14
C GLY A 139 -11.19 4.66 -15.12
N ARG A 140 -10.70 3.41 -15.23
CA ARG A 140 -11.53 2.19 -15.23
C ARG A 140 -11.33 1.40 -13.95
N GLN A 141 -12.33 0.64 -13.53
CA GLN A 141 -12.25 -0.29 -12.40
C GLN A 141 -11.11 -1.31 -12.57
N TYR A 142 -10.59 -1.84 -11.49
CA TYR A 142 -9.61 -2.91 -11.53
C TYR A 142 -10.15 -4.09 -12.33
N PRO A 143 -9.36 -4.70 -13.21
CA PRO A 143 -9.71 -5.97 -13.83
C PRO A 143 -9.68 -7.10 -12.79
N GLU A 144 -10.14 -8.29 -13.17
CA GLU A 144 -10.25 -9.42 -12.26
C GLU A 144 -9.17 -10.49 -12.53
N GLY A 145 -8.88 -11.30 -11.53
CA GLY A 145 -8.08 -12.50 -11.62
C GLY A 145 -6.71 -12.29 -12.27
N LYS A 146 -6.39 -13.13 -13.24
CA LYS A 146 -5.11 -13.10 -13.97
C LYS A 146 -4.83 -11.74 -14.62
N GLU A 147 -5.83 -11.03 -15.09
CA GLU A 147 -5.64 -9.73 -15.72
C GLU A 147 -5.16 -8.69 -14.69
N MET A 148 -5.79 -8.64 -13.51
CA MET A 148 -5.34 -7.78 -12.40
C MET A 148 -3.94 -8.16 -11.91
N PHE A 149 -3.66 -9.44 -11.76
CA PHE A 149 -2.34 -9.94 -11.40
C PHE A 149 -1.29 -9.45 -12.40
N MET A 150 -1.48 -9.70 -13.69
CA MET A 150 -0.53 -9.34 -14.73
C MET A 150 -0.35 -7.83 -14.89
N LEU A 151 -1.43 -7.08 -14.75
CA LEU A 151 -1.40 -5.62 -14.77
C LEU A 151 -0.54 -5.08 -13.62
N ASN A 152 -0.79 -5.56 -12.40
CA ASN A 152 -0.04 -5.15 -11.22
C ASN A 152 1.42 -5.62 -11.26
N TYR A 153 1.68 -6.83 -11.71
CA TYR A 153 3.02 -7.37 -11.90
C TYR A 153 3.85 -6.54 -12.88
N LYS A 154 3.27 -6.18 -14.02
CA LYS A 154 3.97 -5.45 -15.09
C LYS A 154 4.13 -3.95 -14.84
N GLN A 155 3.16 -3.31 -14.19
CA GLN A 155 3.06 -1.85 -14.12
C GLN A 155 3.14 -1.30 -12.70
N HIS A 156 3.27 -2.16 -11.69
CA HIS A 156 3.30 -1.76 -10.27
C HIS A 156 2.11 -0.88 -9.88
N ILE A 157 0.92 -1.21 -10.38
CA ILE A 157 -0.31 -0.52 -10.02
C ILE A 157 -0.59 -0.78 -8.56
N LYS A 158 -0.80 0.28 -7.81
CA LYS A 158 -0.96 0.21 -6.36
C LYS A 158 -2.43 0.32 -6.00
N VAL A 159 -2.91 -0.68 -5.33
CA VAL A 159 -4.02 -0.55 -4.39
C VAL A 159 -3.45 0.11 -3.14
N VAL A 160 -4.10 1.14 -2.62
CA VAL A 160 -3.58 1.86 -1.44
C VAL A 160 -3.70 0.98 -0.21
N ASN A 161 -2.58 0.65 0.44
CA ASN A 161 -2.56 -0.21 1.62
C ASN A 161 -3.48 0.30 2.72
N SER A 162 -3.31 1.54 3.12
CA SER A 162 -4.13 2.20 4.16
C SER A 162 -5.62 2.30 3.82
N CYS A 163 -6.03 2.08 2.57
CA CYS A 163 -7.42 2.02 2.15
C CYS A 163 -8.00 0.61 2.08
N MET A 164 -7.20 -0.43 2.28
CA MET A 164 -7.69 -1.80 2.12
C MET A 164 -8.67 -2.17 3.24
N MET A 165 -9.79 -2.77 2.84
CA MET A 165 -10.63 -3.61 3.68
C MET A 165 -10.91 -4.89 2.92
N PHE A 166 -10.74 -6.06 3.57
CA PHE A 166 -10.91 -7.36 2.91
C PHE A 166 -11.63 -8.36 3.79
N ARG A 167 -12.24 -9.36 3.16
CA ARG A 167 -12.86 -10.48 3.87
C ARG A 167 -11.79 -11.32 4.55
N LYS A 168 -11.92 -11.53 5.85
CA LYS A 168 -11.02 -12.39 6.62
C LYS A 168 -11.05 -13.83 6.10
N SER A 169 -12.21 -14.34 5.70
CA SER A 169 -12.35 -15.68 5.12
C SER A 169 -11.49 -15.85 3.87
N VAL A 170 -11.52 -14.90 2.92
CA VAL A 170 -10.67 -14.97 1.72
C VAL A 170 -9.19 -15.06 2.07
N HIS A 171 -8.75 -14.32 3.09
CA HIS A 171 -7.36 -14.38 3.57
C HIS A 171 -7.00 -15.76 4.15
N ILE A 172 -7.87 -16.29 5.01
CA ILE A 172 -7.61 -17.56 5.72
C ILE A 172 -7.75 -18.75 4.79
N ASP A 173 -8.87 -18.86 4.05
CA ASP A 173 -9.22 -20.03 3.24
C ASP A 173 -8.26 -20.24 2.07
N ASN A 174 -7.58 -19.18 1.61
CA ASN A 174 -6.58 -19.26 0.55
C ASN A 174 -5.14 -19.20 1.07
N GLY A 175 -4.90 -19.28 2.37
CA GLY A 175 -3.57 -19.25 2.96
C GLY A 175 -2.78 -18.00 2.64
N LEU A 176 -3.45 -16.85 2.47
CA LEU A 176 -2.79 -15.59 2.16
C LEU A 176 -2.02 -15.09 3.38
N TYR A 177 -0.90 -14.40 3.11
CA TYR A 177 -0.09 -13.80 4.16
C TYR A 177 0.64 -12.56 3.64
N PHE A 178 0.95 -11.64 4.54
CA PHE A 178 1.88 -10.56 4.26
C PHE A 178 3.31 -11.08 4.34
N THR A 179 4.13 -10.77 3.34
CA THR A 179 5.47 -11.36 3.20
C THR A 179 6.37 -11.08 4.41
N GLN A 180 7.16 -12.08 4.80
CA GLN A 180 8.15 -11.99 5.87
C GLN A 180 9.58 -11.89 5.35
N HIS A 181 9.82 -12.26 4.10
CA HIS A 181 11.16 -12.26 3.49
C HIS A 181 11.72 -10.84 3.32
N TYR A 182 10.86 -9.88 2.93
CA TYR A 182 11.13 -8.44 2.99
C TYR A 182 10.12 -7.82 3.94
N PRO A 183 10.35 -7.87 5.28
CA PRO A 183 9.30 -7.67 6.26
C PRO A 183 8.66 -6.28 6.26
N SER A 184 9.30 -5.31 5.60
CA SER A 184 8.78 -3.94 5.49
C SER A 184 8.79 -3.37 4.08
N ILE A 185 9.19 -4.15 3.05
CA ILE A 185 9.32 -3.65 1.67
C ILE A 185 8.35 -4.37 0.75
N SER A 186 7.54 -3.59 0.00
CA SER A 186 6.57 -4.10 -0.99
C SER A 186 5.60 -5.15 -0.42
N VAL A 187 5.31 -5.04 0.87
CA VAL A 187 4.46 -5.97 1.62
C VAL A 187 3.03 -5.97 1.06
N ASP A 188 2.49 -4.77 0.82
CA ASP A 188 1.20 -4.52 0.18
C ASP A 188 1.13 -5.05 -1.26
N TRP A 189 2.17 -4.77 -2.05
CA TRP A 189 2.20 -5.17 -3.46
C TRP A 189 2.20 -6.69 -3.63
N THR A 190 3.00 -7.41 -2.85
CA THR A 190 3.05 -8.89 -2.90
C THR A 190 1.74 -9.52 -2.41
N TYR A 191 1.11 -8.94 -1.40
CA TYR A 191 -0.19 -9.36 -0.92
C TYR A 191 -1.28 -9.19 -1.98
N ILE A 192 -1.35 -8.01 -2.61
CA ILE A 192 -2.33 -7.69 -3.65
C ILE A 192 -2.17 -8.60 -4.88
N LEU A 193 -0.92 -8.93 -5.27
CA LEU A 193 -0.68 -9.87 -6.37
C LEU A 193 -1.34 -11.22 -6.09
N ARG A 194 -1.09 -11.82 -4.92
CA ARG A 194 -1.69 -13.10 -4.54
C ARG A 194 -3.20 -12.99 -4.36
N PHE A 195 -3.65 -11.93 -3.71
CA PHE A 195 -5.07 -11.70 -3.48
C PHE A 195 -5.87 -11.61 -4.78
N SER A 196 -5.33 -10.96 -5.81
CA SER A 196 -6.01 -10.81 -7.10
C SER A 196 -6.25 -12.13 -7.84
N LEU A 197 -5.52 -13.20 -7.51
CA LEU A 197 -5.72 -14.54 -8.10
C LEU A 197 -6.86 -15.32 -7.46
N VAL A 198 -7.26 -14.97 -6.25
CA VAL A 198 -8.24 -15.73 -5.46
C VAL A 198 -9.55 -15.00 -5.25
N SER A 199 -9.57 -13.68 -5.43
CA SER A 199 -10.80 -12.89 -5.27
C SER A 199 -10.73 -11.55 -6.00
N LYS A 200 -11.91 -10.96 -6.22
CA LYS A 200 -12.08 -9.67 -6.86
C LYS A 200 -11.62 -8.53 -5.94
N ILE A 201 -10.88 -7.59 -6.52
CA ILE A 201 -10.50 -6.32 -5.89
C ILE A 201 -11.35 -5.21 -6.51
N HIS A 202 -11.96 -4.38 -5.68
CA HIS A 202 -12.81 -3.26 -6.12
C HIS A 202 -12.33 -1.93 -5.52
N GLY A 203 -12.36 -0.87 -6.31
CA GLY A 203 -12.02 0.48 -5.87
C GLY A 203 -13.24 1.38 -5.76
N LEU A 204 -13.49 1.92 -4.59
CA LEU A 204 -14.50 2.96 -4.37
C LEU A 204 -14.05 4.29 -4.99
N HIS A 205 -14.95 4.94 -5.73
CA HIS A 205 -14.71 6.26 -6.35
C HIS A 205 -14.83 7.40 -5.31
N LYS A 206 -14.25 7.18 -4.14
CA LYS A 206 -14.33 8.07 -2.98
C LYS A 206 -12.95 8.25 -2.34
N VAL A 207 -12.64 9.45 -1.89
CA VAL A 207 -11.45 9.68 -1.06
C VAL A 207 -11.73 9.13 0.33
N LEU A 208 -10.96 8.14 0.76
CA LEU A 208 -11.16 7.44 2.04
C LEU A 208 -10.03 7.66 3.03
N VAL A 209 -8.87 8.10 2.55
CA VAL A 209 -7.69 8.32 3.39
C VAL A 209 -6.87 9.50 2.87
N ARG A 210 -6.24 10.22 3.82
CA ARG A 210 -5.22 11.22 3.55
C ARG A 210 -3.88 10.70 4.04
N LEU A 211 -2.94 10.56 3.11
CA LEU A 211 -1.58 10.08 3.36
C LEU A 211 -0.66 11.26 3.67
N ASP A 212 0.04 11.20 4.80
CA ASP A 212 1.06 12.20 5.13
C ASP A 212 2.29 12.03 4.21
N ARG A 213 2.71 13.11 3.57
CA ARG A 213 3.87 13.16 2.67
C ARG A 213 4.82 14.32 3.03
N ARG A 214 4.83 14.73 4.30
CA ARG A 214 5.79 15.73 4.78
C ARG A 214 7.22 15.23 4.59
N PRO A 215 8.19 16.10 4.27
CA PRO A 215 9.58 15.70 4.03
C PRO A 215 10.24 15.02 5.23
N GLU A 216 9.84 15.38 6.45
CA GLU A 216 10.39 14.87 7.72
C GLU A 216 9.88 13.45 8.04
N ARG A 217 8.91 12.95 7.30
CA ARG A 217 8.35 11.61 7.53
C ARG A 217 9.40 10.54 7.33
N GLN A 218 9.68 9.79 8.37
CA GLN A 218 10.46 8.56 8.26
C GLN A 218 9.58 7.46 7.66
N SER A 219 9.78 7.18 6.38
CA SER A 219 9.04 6.12 5.69
C SER A 219 9.96 4.97 5.32
N VAL A 220 9.46 3.75 5.43
CA VAL A 220 10.15 2.54 4.95
C VAL A 220 10.56 2.67 3.47
N THR A 221 9.79 3.43 2.68
CA THR A 221 10.05 3.69 1.26
C THR A 221 11.10 4.77 1.00
N SER A 222 11.68 5.40 2.01
CA SER A 222 12.72 6.43 1.85
C SER A 222 14.04 5.83 1.35
N ASN A 223 14.38 4.59 1.71
CA ASN A 223 15.56 3.91 1.19
C ASN A 223 15.29 3.27 -0.18
N LYS A 224 15.36 4.09 -1.22
CA LYS A 224 15.09 3.65 -2.61
C LYS A 224 15.99 2.53 -3.09
N VAL A 225 17.26 2.49 -2.66
CA VAL A 225 18.21 1.45 -3.09
C VAL A 225 17.77 0.07 -2.62
N LYS A 226 17.44 -0.06 -1.33
CA LYS A 226 16.91 -1.31 -0.77
C LYS A 226 15.57 -1.69 -1.42
N GLN A 227 14.68 -0.72 -1.60
CA GLN A 227 13.39 -0.93 -2.24
C GLN A 227 13.53 -1.46 -3.67
N PHE A 228 14.39 -0.86 -4.49
CA PHE A 228 14.59 -1.28 -5.87
C PHE A 228 15.20 -2.69 -5.97
N LYS A 229 16.19 -3.00 -5.11
CA LYS A 229 16.77 -4.34 -5.03
C LYS A 229 15.68 -5.37 -4.69
N ALA A 230 14.92 -5.14 -3.63
CA ALA A 230 13.84 -6.03 -3.19
C ALA A 230 12.79 -6.22 -4.30
N THR A 231 12.37 -5.15 -4.98
CA THR A 231 11.39 -5.27 -6.07
C THR A 231 11.90 -6.13 -7.21
N ARG A 232 13.19 -6.01 -7.62
CA ARG A 232 13.75 -6.87 -8.67
C ARG A 232 13.80 -8.35 -8.26
N GLU A 233 14.14 -8.62 -7.00
CA GLU A 233 14.16 -9.98 -6.47
C GLU A 233 12.76 -10.57 -6.37
N LEU A 234 11.77 -9.78 -5.91
CA LEU A 234 10.36 -10.19 -5.88
C LEU A 234 9.81 -10.46 -7.29
N LEU A 235 10.12 -9.62 -8.29
CA LEU A 235 9.72 -9.87 -9.68
C LEU A 235 10.27 -11.23 -10.18
N ARG A 236 11.51 -11.57 -9.82
CA ARG A 236 12.11 -12.85 -10.17
C ARG A 236 11.44 -14.00 -9.43
N ALA A 237 11.19 -13.83 -8.12
CA ALA A 237 10.53 -14.84 -7.29
C ALA A 237 9.12 -15.16 -7.80
N PHE A 238 8.32 -14.14 -8.12
CA PHE A 238 6.99 -14.34 -8.71
C PHE A 238 7.03 -15.03 -10.09
N ALA A 239 8.01 -14.71 -10.93
CA ALA A 239 8.16 -15.39 -12.22
C ALA A 239 8.53 -16.87 -12.06
N TYR A 240 9.25 -17.22 -11.00
CA TYR A 240 9.54 -18.61 -10.63
C TYR A 240 8.33 -19.31 -9.98
N GLU A 241 7.62 -18.62 -9.09
CA GLU A 241 6.44 -19.16 -8.38
C GLU A 241 5.23 -19.37 -9.31
N TYR A 242 5.07 -18.51 -10.34
CA TYR A 242 3.92 -18.53 -11.26
C TYR A 242 4.34 -18.67 -12.75
N PRO A 243 5.09 -19.70 -13.14
CA PRO A 243 5.61 -19.82 -14.51
C PRO A 243 4.48 -20.00 -15.56
N GLN A 244 3.33 -20.51 -15.14
CA GLN A 244 2.13 -20.67 -15.99
C GLN A 244 1.41 -19.34 -16.25
N LEU A 245 1.64 -18.32 -15.43
CA LEU A 245 1.03 -16.98 -15.57
C LEU A 245 2.01 -15.96 -16.17
N ILE A 246 3.29 -16.06 -15.81
CA ILE A 246 4.31 -15.06 -16.15
C ILE A 246 5.24 -15.64 -17.22
N SER A 247 5.04 -15.22 -18.48
CA SER A 247 5.95 -15.60 -19.55
C SER A 247 7.31 -14.88 -19.41
N LYS A 248 8.34 -15.41 -20.08
CA LYS A 248 9.66 -14.75 -20.19
C LYS A 248 9.54 -13.31 -20.70
N LYS A 249 8.62 -13.04 -21.65
CA LYS A 249 8.36 -11.68 -22.18
C LYS A 249 7.77 -10.77 -21.10
N ASP A 250 6.84 -11.29 -20.30
CA ASP A 250 6.20 -10.53 -19.22
C ASP A 250 7.21 -10.18 -18.11
N TYR A 251 8.03 -11.13 -17.71
CA TYR A 251 9.12 -10.90 -16.77
C TYR A 251 10.08 -9.82 -17.27
N GLN A 252 10.54 -9.94 -18.52
CA GLN A 252 11.42 -8.93 -19.11
C GLN A 252 10.76 -7.54 -19.19
N TYR A 253 9.46 -7.48 -19.47
CA TYR A 253 8.71 -6.24 -19.47
C TYR A 253 8.64 -5.61 -18.08
N ALA A 254 8.31 -6.40 -17.05
CA ALA A 254 8.25 -5.94 -15.66
C ALA A 254 9.62 -5.46 -15.16
N MET A 255 10.68 -6.20 -15.45
CA MET A 255 12.06 -5.80 -15.11
C MET A 255 12.47 -4.49 -15.81
N ARG A 256 12.12 -4.30 -17.09
CA ARG A 256 12.35 -3.03 -17.78
C ARG A 256 11.56 -1.88 -17.17
N THR A 257 10.31 -2.12 -16.74
CA THR A 257 9.51 -1.12 -16.01
C THR A 257 10.21 -0.70 -14.73
N GLN A 258 10.71 -1.67 -13.96
CA GLN A 258 11.46 -1.41 -12.73
C GLN A 258 12.74 -0.60 -13.01
N TYR A 259 13.52 -0.95 -14.02
CA TYR A 259 14.72 -0.18 -14.39
C TYR A 259 14.40 1.27 -14.79
N VAL A 260 13.30 1.50 -15.51
CA VAL A 260 12.86 2.86 -15.86
C VAL A 260 12.51 3.67 -14.61
N LEU A 261 11.86 3.05 -13.61
CA LEU A 261 11.58 3.70 -12.33
C LEU A 261 12.88 4.06 -11.58
N GLU A 262 13.84 3.14 -11.55
CA GLU A 262 15.15 3.37 -10.93
C GLU A 262 15.93 4.51 -11.60
N ILE A 263 15.94 4.56 -12.93
CA ILE A 263 16.57 5.64 -13.68
C ILE A 263 15.89 6.97 -13.36
N ASN A 264 14.55 7.00 -13.36
CA ASN A 264 13.78 8.20 -13.08
C ASN A 264 13.94 8.72 -11.64
N SER A 265 14.42 7.89 -10.72
CA SER A 265 14.76 8.32 -9.35
C SER A 265 16.08 9.07 -9.25
N LYS A 266 16.92 9.04 -10.29
CA LYS A 266 18.22 9.71 -10.34
C LYS A 266 18.07 11.14 -10.85
N SER A 267 19.10 11.97 -10.60
CA SER A 267 19.16 13.37 -11.04
C SER A 267 20.53 13.70 -11.67
N GLY A 268 20.63 14.85 -12.32
CA GLY A 268 21.86 15.35 -12.90
C GLY A 268 22.50 14.43 -13.93
N LEU A 269 23.82 14.42 -13.99
CA LEU A 269 24.61 13.60 -14.95
C LEU A 269 24.37 12.09 -14.78
N LYS A 270 24.15 11.62 -13.53
CA LYS A 270 23.84 10.20 -13.27
C LYS A 270 22.58 9.74 -13.99
N TYR A 271 21.57 10.60 -14.09
CA TYR A 271 20.37 10.30 -14.86
C TYR A 271 20.67 10.14 -16.35
N ILE A 272 21.42 11.08 -16.94
CA ILE A 272 21.76 11.09 -18.36
C ILE A 272 22.56 9.85 -18.72
N PHE A 273 23.67 9.57 -18.02
CA PHE A 273 24.50 8.39 -18.29
C PHE A 273 23.77 7.07 -18.11
N THR A 274 22.90 6.97 -17.10
CA THR A 274 22.12 5.74 -16.90
C THR A 274 21.11 5.54 -18.02
N TRP A 275 20.51 6.61 -18.54
CA TRP A 275 19.62 6.53 -19.70
C TRP A 275 20.36 6.12 -20.96
N LEU A 276 21.52 6.70 -21.23
CA LEU A 276 22.34 6.32 -22.38
C LEU A 276 22.71 4.82 -22.35
N ALA A 277 23.20 4.36 -21.20
CA ALA A 277 23.53 2.94 -21.02
C ALA A 277 22.30 2.01 -21.18
N TYR A 278 21.12 2.45 -20.73
CA TYR A 278 19.88 1.70 -20.89
C TYR A 278 19.42 1.69 -22.36
N PHE A 279 19.52 2.83 -23.04
CA PHE A 279 19.12 2.98 -24.45
C PHE A 279 19.97 2.08 -25.37
N VAL A 280 21.28 2.04 -25.18
CA VAL A 280 22.17 1.15 -25.95
C VAL A 280 21.72 -0.31 -25.85
N ARG A 281 21.24 -0.74 -24.67
CA ARG A 281 20.75 -2.10 -24.45
C ARG A 281 19.30 -2.35 -24.88
N ASN A 282 18.52 -1.30 -25.02
CA ASN A 282 17.08 -1.37 -25.31
C ASN A 282 16.65 -0.26 -26.28
N PRO A 283 17.16 -0.22 -27.53
CA PRO A 283 16.97 0.92 -28.44
C PRO A 283 15.51 1.14 -28.87
N PHE A 284 14.67 0.10 -28.82
CA PHE A 284 13.25 0.16 -29.20
C PHE A 284 12.29 0.41 -28.03
N GLU A 285 12.80 0.78 -26.86
CA GLU A 285 11.98 1.00 -25.66
C GLU A 285 11.25 2.37 -25.69
N LYS A 286 10.00 2.36 -26.14
CA LYS A 286 9.18 3.57 -26.31
C LYS A 286 8.90 4.35 -25.00
N ARG A 287 8.96 3.70 -23.84
CA ARG A 287 8.75 4.35 -22.52
C ARG A 287 9.85 5.35 -22.19
N TYR A 288 11.01 5.18 -22.76
CA TYR A 288 12.13 6.11 -22.69
C TYR A 288 11.76 7.51 -23.18
N VAL A 289 11.21 7.61 -24.38
CA VAL A 289 10.80 8.89 -24.98
C VAL A 289 9.74 9.58 -24.12
N LYS A 290 8.74 8.83 -23.64
CA LYS A 290 7.69 9.35 -22.76
C LYS A 290 8.26 9.88 -21.45
N SER A 291 9.25 9.24 -20.85
CA SER A 291 9.88 9.66 -19.60
C SER A 291 10.66 10.96 -19.76
N ILE A 292 11.44 11.10 -20.83
CA ILE A 292 12.17 12.33 -21.15
C ILE A 292 11.20 13.50 -21.41
N MET A 293 10.20 13.28 -22.26
CA MET A 293 9.21 14.32 -22.56
C MET A 293 8.45 14.79 -21.32
N LYS A 294 8.12 13.88 -20.40
CA LYS A 294 7.50 14.25 -19.12
C LYS A 294 8.41 15.16 -18.28
N ARG A 295 9.72 14.85 -18.19
CA ARG A 295 10.67 15.68 -17.44
C ARG A 295 10.90 17.05 -18.09
N ILE A 296 11.00 17.11 -19.40
CA ILE A 296 11.10 18.37 -20.13
C ILE A 296 9.88 19.24 -19.84
N ARG A 297 8.67 18.69 -19.93
CA ARG A 297 7.42 19.43 -19.63
C ARG A 297 7.39 19.95 -18.17
N ILE A 298 7.84 19.14 -17.21
CA ILE A 298 7.90 19.58 -15.80
C ILE A 298 8.90 20.72 -15.62
N LYS A 299 10.10 20.62 -16.22
CA LYS A 299 11.10 21.72 -16.15
C LYS A 299 10.60 23.00 -16.81
N ILE A 300 9.99 22.91 -17.98
CA ILE A 300 9.39 24.06 -18.66
C ILE A 300 8.33 24.70 -17.74
N LYS A 301 7.43 23.91 -17.17
CA LYS A 301 6.40 24.43 -16.25
C LYS A 301 6.98 25.10 -14.99
N MET A 302 8.14 24.63 -14.49
CA MET A 302 8.85 25.24 -13.35
C MET A 302 9.61 26.52 -13.72
N MET A 303 9.86 26.79 -15.00
CA MET A 303 10.52 28.01 -15.48
C MET A 303 9.52 29.14 -15.76
N TYR A 304 8.23 28.82 -15.88
CA TYR A 304 7.16 29.79 -16.20
C TYR A 304 6.17 30.00 -15.03
N ASN A 305 6.40 29.36 -13.86
CA ASN A 305 5.75 29.64 -12.59
C ASN A 305 6.80 30.13 -11.56
#